data_32f8ed64b77d2a78b7093ea36a7e1493
#
_entry.id   32f8ed64b77d2a78b7093ea36a7e1493
#
_cell.length_a   1.000
_cell.length_b   1.000
_cell.length_c   1.000
_cell.angle_alpha   90.00
_cell.angle_beta   90.00
_cell.angle_gamma   90.00
#
_symmetry.space_group_name_H-M   'P 1'
#
loop_
_entity.id
_entity.type
_entity.pdbx_description
1 polymer ?
#
loop_
_entity_poly.entity_id
_entity_poly.type
_entity_poly.pdbx_seq_one_letter_code
_entity_poly.pdbx_strand_id
1 'polypeptide(L)'
;MKINILEISKNKDFDLEIVLVNNLNQIECEKDREILENLEFKVKDETAVLLAQSKKIYASFEEFTYDSLAIAMATAIKRFNSTNYKSVKLLLNNSLKDNFKALVEGAILGS
;
A
#
# COMPACT_ATOMS: atom_id res chain seq x y z
N MET A 1 -10.90 11.01 10.66
CA MET A 1 -10.51 10.46 9.36
C MET A 1 -11.20 9.14 9.08
N LYS A 2 -11.58 8.96 7.84
CA LYS A 2 -12.28 7.74 7.46
C LYS A 2 -11.40 6.84 6.63
N ILE A 3 -11.17 5.62 7.09
CA ILE A 3 -10.39 4.63 6.37
C ILE A 3 -11.31 3.54 5.89
N ASN A 4 -11.27 3.27 4.59
CA ASN A 4 -12.03 2.18 4.00
C ASN A 4 -11.07 1.20 3.35
N ILE A 5 -11.03 -0.02 3.84
CA ILE A 5 -10.22 -1.08 3.27
C ILE A 5 -11.15 -2.08 2.60
N LEU A 6 -11.10 -2.10 1.27
CA LEU A 6 -11.93 -3.02 0.50
C LEU A 6 -11.08 -3.92 -0.34
N GLU A 7 -11.61 -5.11 -0.54
CA GLU A 7 -11.02 -6.02 -1.49
C GLU A 7 -11.38 -5.55 -2.88
N ILE A 8 -10.41 -4.93 -3.58
CA ILE A 8 -10.39 -4.62 -4.87
C ILE A 8 -11.32 -4.28 -5.68
N SER A 9 -11.17 -3.73 -6.38
CA SER A 9 -11.13 -3.74 -7.72
C SER A 9 -12.18 -3.09 -8.55
N LYS A 10 -13.41 -3.14 -8.24
CA LYS A 10 -14.46 -2.58 -9.07
C LYS A 10 -14.93 -1.22 -8.59
N ASN A 11 -14.51 -0.83 -7.42
CA ASN A 11 -14.96 0.43 -6.85
C ASN A 11 -14.05 1.56 -7.33
N LYS A 12 -14.60 2.45 -8.11
CA LYS A 12 -13.87 3.58 -8.68
C LYS A 12 -13.93 4.84 -7.86
N ASP A 13 -14.64 4.79 -6.74
CA ASP A 13 -14.92 5.99 -5.95
C ASP A 13 -13.89 6.31 -4.86
N PHE A 14 -12.84 5.52 -4.76
CA PHE A 14 -11.79 5.78 -3.78
C PHE A 14 -10.75 6.73 -4.32
N ASP A 15 -10.27 7.62 -3.45
CA ASP A 15 -9.28 8.61 -3.83
C ASP A 15 -7.91 8.02 -4.11
N LEU A 16 -7.49 7.06 -3.29
CA LEU A 16 -6.19 6.42 -3.42
C LEU A 16 -6.30 4.91 -3.29
N GLU A 17 -5.30 4.22 -3.82
CA GLU A 17 -5.18 2.78 -3.70
C GLU A 17 -3.83 2.46 -3.07
N ILE A 18 -3.84 1.61 -2.04
CA ILE A 18 -2.60 1.11 -1.45
C ILE A 18 -2.20 -0.18 -2.16
N VAL A 19 -0.96 -0.25 -2.60
CA VAL A 19 -0.39 -1.43 -3.24
C VAL A 19 0.81 -1.87 -2.42
N LEU A 20 0.73 -3.05 -1.80
CA LEU A 20 1.83 -3.61 -1.02
C LEU A 20 2.68 -4.48 -1.93
N VAL A 21 3.99 -4.25 -1.94
CA VAL A 21 4.90 -4.96 -2.82
C VAL A 21 6.13 -5.45 -2.06
N ASN A 22 6.58 -6.67 -2.38
CA ASN A 22 7.86 -7.16 -1.88
C ASN A 22 8.88 -7.31 -2.99
N ASN A 23 8.53 -6.89 -4.20
CA ASN A 23 9.42 -6.91 -5.35
C ASN A 23 8.88 -5.90 -6.36
N LEU A 24 9.74 -5.06 -6.91
CA LEU A 24 9.32 -4.05 -7.89
C LEU A 24 8.69 -4.66 -9.14
N ASN A 25 9.02 -5.90 -9.47
CA ASN A 25 8.42 -6.58 -10.61
C ASN A 25 6.92 -6.84 -10.45
N GLN A 26 6.39 -6.73 -9.24
CA GLN A 26 4.97 -6.89 -8.98
C GLN A 26 4.15 -5.67 -9.41
N ILE A 27 4.80 -4.57 -9.67
CA ILE A 27 4.13 -3.34 -10.07
C ILE A 27 3.77 -3.44 -11.55
N GLU A 28 2.46 -3.46 -11.83
CA GLU A 28 1.97 -3.61 -13.20
C GLU A 28 2.19 -2.38 -14.05
N CYS A 29 2.08 -1.21 -13.45
CA CYS A 29 2.25 0.04 -14.18
C CYS A 29 3.75 0.32 -14.39
N GLU A 30 4.17 0.25 -15.64
CA GLU A 30 5.57 0.44 -16.01
C GLU A 30 6.09 1.82 -15.61
N LYS A 31 5.27 2.83 -15.76
CA LYS A 31 5.63 4.20 -15.38
C LYS A 31 5.86 4.32 -13.88
N ASP A 32 4.99 3.72 -13.08
CA ASP A 32 5.12 3.74 -11.63
C ASP A 32 6.39 3.05 -11.19
N ARG A 33 6.67 1.88 -11.79
CA ARG A 33 7.88 1.12 -11.48
C ARG A 33 9.13 1.95 -11.79
N GLU A 34 9.14 2.61 -12.95
CA GLU A 34 10.27 3.44 -13.34
C GLU A 34 10.47 4.61 -12.38
N ILE A 35 9.37 5.26 -11.98
CA ILE A 35 9.44 6.37 -11.02
C ILE A 35 10.02 5.88 -9.69
N LEU A 36 9.56 4.73 -9.21
CA LEU A 36 10.06 4.17 -7.94
C LEU A 36 11.53 3.80 -8.02
N GLU A 37 11.98 3.28 -9.15
CA GLU A 37 13.40 2.99 -9.37
C GLU A 37 14.23 4.27 -9.33
N ASN A 38 13.73 5.34 -9.94
CA ASN A 38 14.42 6.62 -9.94
C ASN A 38 14.44 7.28 -8.57
N LEU A 39 13.45 6.99 -7.73
CA LEU A 39 13.42 7.47 -6.35
C LEU A 39 14.24 6.59 -5.41
N GLU A 40 14.89 5.58 -5.94
CA GLU A 40 15.67 4.61 -5.16
C GLU A 40 14.82 3.88 -4.12
N PHE A 41 13.56 3.61 -4.46
CA PHE A 41 12.66 2.86 -3.60
C PHE A 41 13.19 1.42 -3.45
N LYS A 42 13.40 1.03 -2.20
CA LYS A 42 13.90 -0.32 -1.90
C LYS A 42 12.95 -1.03 -0.97
N VAL A 43 12.62 -2.26 -1.32
CA VAL A 43 11.69 -3.07 -0.53
C VAL A 43 12.13 -3.21 0.92
N LYS A 44 13.41 -3.39 1.16
CA LYS A 44 13.95 -3.57 2.51
C LYS A 44 13.84 -2.33 3.40
N ASP A 45 13.60 -1.17 2.84
CA ASP A 45 13.52 0.07 3.60
C ASP A 45 12.16 0.27 4.27
N GLU A 46 11.20 -0.60 3.94
CA GLU A 46 9.85 -0.57 4.53
C GLU A 46 9.22 0.83 4.50
N THR A 47 9.26 1.44 3.33
CA THR A 47 8.76 2.80 3.13
C THR A 47 7.47 2.81 2.31
N ALA A 48 6.77 3.94 2.37
CA ALA A 48 5.58 4.15 1.55
C ALA A 48 5.76 5.41 0.71
N VAL A 49 5.47 5.29 -0.57
CA VAL A 49 5.59 6.39 -1.53
C VAL A 49 4.24 6.65 -2.19
N LEU A 50 3.82 7.92 -2.19
CA LEU A 50 2.61 8.34 -2.87
C LEU A 50 2.96 8.81 -4.28
N LEU A 51 2.35 8.19 -5.27
CA LEU A 51 2.44 8.63 -6.66
C LEU A 51 1.10 9.26 -7.04
N ALA A 52 1.06 10.59 -7.00
CA ALA A 52 -0.19 11.33 -7.23
C ALA A 52 -0.77 11.10 -8.62
N GLN A 53 0.08 10.92 -9.61
CA GLN A 53 -0.37 10.70 -10.99
C GLN A 53 -1.17 9.42 -11.16
N SER A 54 -0.79 8.37 -10.43
CA SER A 54 -1.48 7.09 -10.48
C SER A 54 -2.51 6.95 -9.38
N LYS A 55 -2.53 7.88 -8.43
CA LYS A 55 -3.38 7.83 -7.24
C LYS A 55 -3.13 6.56 -6.44
N LYS A 56 -1.86 6.22 -6.24
CA LYS A 56 -1.45 5.02 -5.52
C LYS A 56 -0.42 5.32 -4.46
N ILE A 57 -0.48 4.57 -3.37
CA ILE A 57 0.56 4.53 -2.36
C ILE A 57 1.20 3.15 -2.46
N TYR A 58 2.47 3.12 -2.81
CA TYR A 58 3.23 1.88 -2.86
C TYR A 58 3.98 1.73 -1.54
N ALA A 59 3.71 0.65 -0.83
CA ALA A 59 4.40 0.35 0.42
C ALA A 59 5.09 -1.00 0.31
N SER A 60 6.30 -1.07 0.83
CA SER A 60 7.11 -2.28 0.72
C SER A 60 7.03 -3.13 1.97
N PHE A 61 7.13 -4.45 1.77
CA PHE A 61 7.27 -5.42 2.86
C PHE A 61 8.29 -6.47 2.43
N GLU A 62 9.09 -6.96 3.37
CA GLU A 62 10.13 -7.94 3.03
C GLU A 62 9.61 -9.36 2.96
N GLU A 63 8.78 -9.76 3.91
CA GLU A 63 8.33 -11.13 4.04
C GLU A 63 6.83 -11.24 4.23
N PHE A 64 6.25 -12.38 3.84
CA PHE A 64 4.84 -12.65 4.09
C PHE A 64 4.64 -13.11 5.53
N THR A 65 4.98 -12.25 6.48
CA THR A 65 4.81 -12.51 7.90
C THR A 65 3.84 -11.47 8.47
N TYR A 66 3.26 -11.79 9.61
CA TYR A 66 2.35 -10.88 10.28
C TYR A 66 3.00 -9.52 10.50
N ASP A 67 4.19 -9.52 11.11
CA ASP A 67 4.86 -8.28 11.48
C ASP A 67 5.22 -7.42 10.25
N SER A 68 5.77 -8.04 9.24
CA SER A 68 6.20 -7.32 8.04
C SER A 68 5.02 -6.67 7.34
N LEU A 69 3.92 -7.40 7.19
CA LEU A 69 2.73 -6.89 6.53
C LEU A 69 2.01 -5.84 7.36
N ALA A 70 1.96 -6.02 8.68
CA ALA A 70 1.35 -5.03 9.57
C ALA A 70 2.11 -3.70 9.53
N ILE A 71 3.44 -3.76 9.54
CA ILE A 71 4.29 -2.56 9.45
C ILE A 71 4.09 -1.87 8.11
N ALA A 72 4.08 -2.63 7.02
CA ALA A 72 3.88 -2.05 5.69
C ALA A 72 2.53 -1.34 5.59
N MET A 73 1.48 -1.97 6.10
CA MET A 73 0.15 -1.38 6.08
C MET A 73 0.09 -0.14 6.97
N ALA A 74 0.68 -0.17 8.15
CA ALA A 74 0.73 0.98 9.05
C ALA A 74 1.46 2.15 8.40
N THR A 75 2.58 1.87 7.72
CA THR A 75 3.35 2.89 7.02
C THR A 75 2.53 3.52 5.88
N ALA A 76 1.80 2.68 5.13
CA ALA A 76 0.95 3.15 4.05
C ALA A 76 -0.18 4.05 4.59
N ILE A 77 -0.81 3.65 5.68
CA ILE A 77 -1.90 4.43 6.28
C ILE A 77 -1.38 5.76 6.84
N LYS A 78 -0.20 5.76 7.45
CA LYS A 78 0.41 7.01 7.91
C LYS A 78 0.68 7.94 6.74
N ARG A 79 1.12 7.41 5.62
CA ARG A 79 1.34 8.21 4.42
C ARG A 79 0.03 8.78 3.90
N PHE A 80 -1.03 7.97 3.88
CA PHE A 80 -2.37 8.44 3.52
C PHE A 80 -2.83 9.56 4.45
N ASN A 81 -2.60 9.41 5.75
CA ASN A 81 -3.02 10.39 6.75
C ASN A 81 -2.31 11.73 6.60
N SER A 82 -1.15 11.74 5.95
CA SER A 82 -0.43 13.00 5.69
C SER A 82 -0.97 13.75 4.49
N THR A 83 -1.98 13.21 3.80
CA THR A 83 -2.56 13.82 2.62
C THR A 83 -3.95 14.40 2.94
N ASN A 84 -4.50 15.14 1.97
CA ASN A 84 -5.87 15.65 2.07
C ASN A 84 -6.88 14.72 1.41
N TYR A 85 -6.44 13.56 0.91
CA TYR A 85 -7.35 12.58 0.35
C TYR A 85 -8.21 11.98 1.46
N LYS A 86 -9.44 11.64 1.13
CA LYS A 86 -10.44 11.25 2.14
C LYS A 86 -10.69 9.75 2.22
N SER A 87 -10.35 9.02 1.20
CA SER A 87 -10.62 7.59 1.17
C SER A 87 -9.48 6.83 0.51
N VAL A 88 -9.27 5.59 0.94
CA VAL A 88 -8.24 4.73 0.41
C VAL A 88 -8.75 3.30 0.40
N LYS A 89 -8.36 2.54 -0.63
CA LYS A 89 -8.63 1.11 -0.69
C LYS A 89 -7.32 0.35 -0.76
N LEU A 90 -7.36 -0.91 -0.38
CA LEU A 90 -6.20 -1.79 -0.46
C LEU A 90 -6.39 -2.75 -1.62
N LEU A 91 -5.39 -2.86 -2.49
CA LEU A 91 -5.39 -3.86 -3.54
C LEU A 91 -4.97 -5.19 -2.93
N LEU A 92 -5.90 -6.14 -2.86
CA LEU A 92 -5.59 -7.47 -2.32
C LEU A 92 -5.36 -8.46 -3.46
N ASN A 93 -4.30 -9.25 -3.31
CA ASN A 93 -4.08 -10.41 -4.15
C ASN A 93 -4.21 -11.67 -3.29
N ASN A 94 -4.11 -12.85 -3.92
CA ASN A 94 -4.31 -14.10 -3.19
C ASN A 94 -3.31 -14.30 -2.04
N SER A 95 -2.08 -13.86 -2.22
CA SER A 95 -1.06 -14.00 -1.19
C SER A 95 -1.34 -13.11 0.02
N LEU A 96 -1.89 -11.92 -0.21
CA LEU A 96 -2.20 -10.98 0.87
C LEU A 96 -3.48 -11.38 1.60
N LYS A 97 -4.42 -12.02 0.94
CA LYS A 97 -5.67 -12.45 1.58
C LYS A 97 -5.43 -13.38 2.77
N ASP A 98 -4.43 -14.23 2.67
CA ASP A 98 -4.10 -15.17 3.74
C ASP A 98 -3.59 -14.47 5.00
N ASN A 99 -3.21 -13.20 4.86
CA ASN A 99 -2.67 -12.39 5.96
C ASN A 99 -3.56 -11.20 6.28
N PHE A 100 -4.85 -11.32 5.98
CA PHE A 100 -5.78 -10.20 6.11
C PHE A 100 -5.81 -9.59 7.52
N LYS A 101 -5.69 -10.42 8.54
CA LYS A 101 -5.69 -9.95 9.93
C LYS A 101 -4.52 -8.99 10.18
N ALA A 102 -3.34 -9.31 9.67
CA ALA A 102 -2.17 -8.44 9.80
C ALA A 102 -2.42 -7.10 9.13
N LEU A 103 -3.06 -7.11 7.97
CA LEU A 103 -3.35 -5.89 7.23
C LEU A 103 -4.33 -4.99 7.97
N VAL A 104 -5.38 -5.57 8.54
CA VAL A 104 -6.37 -4.81 9.30
C VAL A 104 -5.73 -4.21 10.56
N GLU A 105 -4.95 -4.99 11.29
CA GLU A 105 -4.29 -4.50 12.50
C GLU A 105 -3.25 -3.43 12.17
N GLY A 106 -2.51 -3.59 11.08
CA GLY A 106 -1.58 -2.58 10.61
C GLY A 106 -2.28 -1.26 10.27
N ALA A 107 -3.44 -1.35 9.63
CA ALA A 107 -4.22 -0.16 9.29
C ALA A 107 -4.68 0.58 10.55
N ILE A 108 -5.10 -0.16 11.57
CA ILE A 108 -5.51 0.43 12.84
C ILE A 108 -4.32 1.12 13.52
N LEU A 109 -3.17 0.47 13.55
CA LEU A 109 -1.97 1.03 14.16
C LEU A 109 -1.48 2.29 13.44
N GLY A 110 -1.67 2.35 12.13
CA GLY A 110 -1.24 3.49 11.32
C GLY A 110 -2.20 4.67 11.36
N SER A 111 -3.41 4.44 11.76
CA SER A 111 -4.42 5.50 11.82
C SER A 111 -4.39 6.28 13.17
#